data_4280c65464aeb9785a0eb8d90256bc93
#
_entry.id   4280c65464aeb9785a0eb8d90256bc93
#
_cell.length_a   1.000
_cell.length_b   1.000
_cell.length_c   1.000
_cell.angle_alpha   90.00
_cell.angle_beta   90.00
_cell.angle_gamma   90.00
#
_symmetry.space_group_name_H-M   'P 1'
#
loop_
_entity.id
_entity.type
_entity.pdbx_description
1 polymer ?
#
loop_
_entity_poly.entity_id
_entity_poly.type
_entity_poly.pdbx_seq_one_letter_code
_entity_poly.pdbx_strand_id
1 'polypeptide(L)'
;AASMVVGFAFYMNGMMGSAVNEISSDASGGISMGDAMKTLGLTLSGGQMAIFAVQLFLTIAIGLSVSLILGAMATDTKSVQTLVLPIMMITMIPFFVTMFADVNSLSPIPRIILYIIPFTHTYTAMNNMLFGHMGLVWGGLIYQLVFFAVCMYLAVKIFTTDLLFTMSLPVKSAAKAPKKK
;
A
#
# COMPACT_ATOMS: atom_id res chain seq x y z
N ALA A 1 -2.88 1.60 15.74
CA ALA A 1 -2.09 1.83 14.53
C ALA A 1 -0.68 2.36 14.87
N ALA A 2 -0.54 3.47 15.64
CA ALA A 2 0.77 4.03 16.01
C ALA A 2 1.67 3.03 16.77
N SER A 3 1.11 2.27 17.71
CA SER A 3 1.82 1.23 18.47
C SER A 3 2.42 0.13 17.58
N MET A 4 1.74 -0.22 16.48
CA MET A 4 2.18 -1.27 15.56
C MET A 4 3.35 -0.79 14.68
N VAL A 5 3.34 0.47 14.27
CA VAL A 5 4.42 1.09 13.49
C VAL A 5 5.67 1.24 14.35
N VAL A 6 5.52 1.70 15.59
CA VAL A 6 6.62 1.82 16.55
C VAL A 6 7.17 0.43 16.89
N GLY A 7 6.30 -0.58 17.14
CA GLY A 7 6.72 -1.95 17.39
C GLY A 7 7.48 -2.57 16.20
N PHE A 8 7.01 -2.35 14.98
CA PHE A 8 7.68 -2.81 13.77
C PHE A 8 9.04 -2.13 13.56
N ALA A 9 9.12 -0.81 13.79
CA ALA A 9 10.38 -0.08 13.71
C ALA A 9 11.41 -0.57 14.76
N PHE A 10 10.96 -0.83 16.00
CA PHE A 10 11.81 -1.42 17.04
C PHE A 10 12.24 -2.85 16.71
N TYR A 11 11.33 -3.67 16.18
CA TYR A 11 11.64 -5.05 15.77
C TYR A 11 12.65 -5.06 14.61
N MET A 12 12.45 -4.23 13.60
CA MET A 12 13.38 -4.11 12.46
C MET A 12 14.74 -3.58 12.90
N ASN A 13 14.78 -2.59 13.79
CA ASN A 13 16.03 -2.05 14.32
C ASN A 13 16.79 -3.09 15.18
N GLY A 14 16.07 -3.87 15.99
CA GLY A 14 16.66 -4.96 16.79
C GLY A 14 17.16 -6.11 15.91
N MET A 15 16.38 -6.53 14.92
CA MET A 15 16.73 -7.64 14.02
C MET A 15 17.86 -7.26 13.05
N MET A 16 17.87 -6.03 12.50
CA MET A 16 18.99 -5.54 11.69
C MET A 16 20.23 -5.29 12.53
N GLY A 17 20.10 -4.79 13.75
CA GLY A 17 21.22 -4.55 14.64
C GLY A 17 21.89 -5.85 15.09
N SER A 18 21.15 -6.90 15.42
CA SER A 18 21.71 -8.22 15.75
C SER A 18 22.32 -8.93 14.55
N ALA A 19 21.66 -8.91 13.40
CA ALA A 19 22.18 -9.50 12.16
C ALA A 19 23.46 -8.78 11.68
N VAL A 20 23.51 -7.46 11.79
CA VAL A 20 24.71 -6.68 11.46
C VAL A 20 25.85 -6.95 12.45
N ASN A 21 25.56 -7.11 13.75
CA ASN A 21 26.59 -7.46 14.74
C ASN A 21 27.13 -8.89 14.55
N GLU A 22 26.29 -9.87 14.23
CA GLU A 22 26.75 -11.24 13.95
C GLU A 22 27.64 -11.30 12.69
N ILE A 23 27.28 -10.58 11.62
CA ILE A 23 28.08 -10.50 10.40
C ILE A 23 29.38 -9.72 10.64
N SER A 24 29.38 -8.76 11.56
CA SER A 24 30.58 -7.94 11.88
C SER A 24 31.59 -8.68 12.77
N SER A 25 31.14 -9.65 13.56
CA SER A 25 32.02 -10.42 14.44
C SER A 25 32.81 -11.50 13.72
N ASP A 26 32.36 -11.96 12.58
CA ASP A 26 33.04 -13.03 11.80
C ASP A 26 34.01 -12.49 10.74
N ALA A 27 34.00 -11.19 10.46
CA ALA A 27 34.85 -10.54 9.47
C ALA A 27 35.95 -9.71 10.17
N SER A 28 36.92 -10.37 10.78
CA SER A 28 38.15 -9.72 11.20
C SER A 28 38.95 -9.22 9.99
N GLY A 29 38.68 -8.00 9.56
CA GLY A 29 39.40 -7.31 8.48
C GLY A 29 38.55 -6.77 7.33
N GLY A 30 37.24 -6.89 7.36
CA GLY A 30 36.34 -6.39 6.33
C GLY A 30 35.63 -5.08 6.73
N ILE A 31 35.36 -4.24 5.74
CA ILE A 31 34.51 -3.04 5.86
C ILE A 31 33.14 -3.51 6.39
N SER A 32 32.64 -2.90 7.47
CA SER A 32 31.30 -3.26 7.99
C SER A 32 30.25 -3.05 6.90
N MET A 33 29.21 -3.90 6.88
CA MET A 33 28.11 -3.75 5.90
C MET A 33 27.50 -2.33 5.95
N GLY A 34 27.43 -1.73 7.15
CA GLY A 34 26.98 -0.35 7.33
C GLY A 34 27.92 0.68 6.70
N ASP A 35 29.23 0.48 6.80
CA ASP A 35 30.23 1.38 6.20
C ASP A 35 30.28 1.17 4.68
N ALA A 36 30.13 -0.06 4.20
CA ALA A 36 30.00 -0.34 2.78
C ALA A 36 28.76 0.35 2.19
N MET A 37 27.62 0.26 2.85
CA MET A 37 26.39 0.95 2.42
C MET A 37 26.55 2.48 2.43
N LYS A 38 27.24 3.04 3.45
CA LYS A 38 27.55 4.48 3.49
C LYS A 38 28.48 4.88 2.35
N THR A 39 29.52 4.11 2.09
CA THR A 39 30.50 4.38 1.05
C THR A 39 29.86 4.30 -0.35
N LEU A 40 28.88 3.41 -0.53
CA LEU A 40 28.09 3.28 -1.76
C LEU A 40 26.98 4.31 -1.88
N GLY A 41 26.77 5.18 -0.88
CA GLY A 41 25.69 6.16 -0.86
C GLY A 41 24.29 5.53 -0.71
N LEU A 42 24.21 4.27 -0.32
CA LEU A 42 22.96 3.51 -0.16
C LEU A 42 22.31 3.68 1.23
N THR A 43 22.59 4.79 1.91
CA THR A 43 21.99 5.09 3.21
C THR A 43 20.92 6.15 3.07
N LEU A 44 19.77 5.89 3.67
CA LEU A 44 18.68 6.85 3.74
C LEU A 44 18.97 7.88 4.86
N SER A 45 18.81 9.15 4.53
CA SER A 45 18.81 10.23 5.52
C SER A 45 17.60 10.11 6.46
N GLY A 46 17.71 10.62 7.70
CA GLY A 46 16.58 10.68 8.62
C GLY A 46 15.35 11.39 8.05
N GLY A 47 15.54 12.41 7.23
CA GLY A 47 14.44 13.07 6.50
C GLY A 47 13.78 12.17 5.46
N GLN A 48 14.55 11.38 4.74
CA GLN A 48 14.03 10.41 3.77
C GLN A 48 13.22 9.30 4.48
N MET A 49 13.70 8.83 5.63
CA MET A 49 12.98 7.86 6.46
C MET A 49 11.63 8.42 6.95
N ALA A 50 11.60 9.70 7.36
CA ALA A 50 10.35 10.35 7.76
C ALA A 50 9.36 10.48 6.59
N ILE A 51 9.82 10.86 5.40
CA ILE A 51 8.98 10.93 4.18
C ILE A 51 8.44 9.54 3.84
N PHE A 52 9.28 8.50 3.91
CA PHE A 52 8.85 7.12 3.67
C PHE A 52 7.80 6.65 4.69
N ALA A 53 7.96 6.99 5.97
CA ALA A 53 6.98 6.68 7.00
C ALA A 53 5.61 7.35 6.73
N VAL A 54 5.62 8.63 6.31
CA VAL A 54 4.40 9.34 5.91
C VAL A 54 3.75 8.66 4.71
N GLN A 55 4.54 8.24 3.72
CA GLN A 55 4.03 7.56 2.54
C GLN A 55 3.42 6.19 2.86
N LEU A 56 4.05 5.41 3.76
CA LEU A 56 3.47 4.17 4.29
C LEU A 56 2.15 4.42 5.02
N PHE A 57 2.11 5.47 5.86
CA PHE A 57 0.89 5.84 6.56
C PHE A 57 -0.26 6.17 5.60
N LEU A 58 0.02 6.97 4.55
CA LEU A 58 -0.97 7.26 3.51
C LEU A 58 -1.45 6.01 2.78
N THR A 59 -0.55 5.09 2.48
CA THR A 59 -0.90 3.81 1.84
C THR A 59 -1.86 2.99 2.68
N ILE A 60 -1.59 2.88 4.00
CA ILE A 60 -2.49 2.21 4.94
C ILE A 60 -3.84 2.93 5.00
N ALA A 61 -3.83 4.27 5.07
CA ALA A 61 -5.05 5.07 5.12
C ALA A 61 -5.90 4.91 3.84
N ILE A 62 -5.28 4.85 2.66
CA ILE A 62 -5.95 4.54 1.40
C ILE A 62 -6.57 3.14 1.46
N GLY A 63 -5.81 2.15 1.89
CA GLY A 63 -6.30 0.77 2.02
C GLY A 63 -7.51 0.65 2.95
N LEU A 64 -7.48 1.34 4.10
CA LEU A 64 -8.60 1.39 5.03
C LEU A 64 -9.82 2.10 4.41
N SER A 65 -9.61 3.22 3.71
CA SER A 65 -10.70 3.96 3.04
C SER A 65 -11.38 3.12 1.97
N VAL A 66 -10.59 2.42 1.15
CA VAL A 66 -11.12 1.49 0.13
C VAL A 66 -11.87 0.34 0.80
N SER A 67 -11.33 -0.22 1.89
CA SER A 67 -11.99 -1.30 2.65
C SER A 67 -13.33 -0.85 3.25
N LEU A 68 -13.43 0.40 3.73
CA LEU A 68 -14.69 0.98 4.20
C LEU A 68 -15.73 1.10 3.07
N ILE A 69 -15.30 1.58 1.90
CA ILE A 69 -16.18 1.69 0.73
C ILE A 69 -16.71 0.31 0.32
N LEU A 70 -15.82 -0.68 0.22
CA LEU A 70 -16.20 -2.05 -0.15
C LEU A 70 -17.11 -2.70 0.91
N GLY A 71 -16.80 -2.49 2.19
CA GLY A 71 -17.63 -2.98 3.28
C GLY A 71 -19.04 -2.40 3.25
N ALA A 72 -19.18 -1.12 2.90
CA ALA A 72 -20.48 -0.48 2.74
C ALA A 72 -21.29 -1.01 1.54
N MET A 73 -20.62 -1.49 0.50
CA MET A 73 -21.26 -2.07 -0.69
C MET A 73 -21.59 -3.56 -0.54
N ALA A 74 -21.00 -4.23 0.44
CA ALA A 74 -21.18 -5.65 0.63
C ALA A 74 -22.47 -5.95 1.42
N THR A 75 -23.28 -6.88 0.91
CA THR A 75 -24.54 -7.33 1.55
C THR A 75 -24.35 -8.58 2.39
N ASP A 76 -23.34 -9.40 2.07
CA ASP A 76 -23.01 -10.65 2.72
C ASP A 76 -21.52 -10.97 2.62
N THR A 77 -21.07 -11.99 3.34
CA THR A 77 -19.66 -12.40 3.35
C THR A 77 -19.13 -12.81 1.97
N LYS A 78 -20.01 -13.39 1.12
CA LYS A 78 -19.65 -13.81 -0.23
C LYS A 78 -19.45 -12.61 -1.15
N SER A 79 -20.28 -11.57 -1.02
CA SER A 79 -20.13 -10.34 -1.78
C SER A 79 -18.86 -9.59 -1.39
N VAL A 80 -18.45 -9.60 -0.10
CA VAL A 80 -17.15 -9.06 0.33
C VAL A 80 -16.00 -9.71 -0.42
N GLN A 81 -15.97 -11.04 -0.46
CA GLN A 81 -14.90 -11.78 -1.16
C GLN A 81 -14.84 -11.43 -2.65
N THR A 82 -16.00 -11.34 -3.30
CA THR A 82 -16.08 -10.98 -4.72
C THR A 82 -15.59 -9.56 -5.01
N LEU A 83 -15.82 -8.62 -4.09
CA LEU A 83 -15.39 -7.24 -4.24
C LEU A 83 -13.90 -7.05 -3.91
N VAL A 84 -13.37 -7.79 -2.94
CA VAL A 84 -11.97 -7.69 -2.50
C VAL A 84 -11.00 -8.33 -3.50
N LEU A 85 -11.37 -9.44 -4.13
CA LEU A 85 -10.51 -10.17 -5.06
C LEU A 85 -9.90 -9.31 -6.18
N PRO A 86 -10.67 -8.52 -6.96
CA PRO A 86 -10.08 -7.71 -8.03
C PRO A 86 -9.13 -6.64 -7.49
N ILE A 87 -9.40 -6.10 -6.30
CA ILE A 87 -8.52 -5.08 -5.68
C ILE A 87 -7.21 -5.71 -5.22
N MET A 88 -7.27 -6.90 -4.61
CA MET A 88 -6.06 -7.65 -4.26
C MET A 88 -5.21 -7.93 -5.50
N MET A 89 -5.83 -8.34 -6.61
CA MET A 89 -5.12 -8.56 -7.87
C MET A 89 -4.44 -7.29 -8.38
N ILE A 90 -5.15 -6.16 -8.38
CA ILE A 90 -4.60 -4.87 -8.83
C ILE A 90 -3.42 -4.42 -7.94
N THR A 91 -3.48 -4.64 -6.63
CA THR A 91 -2.38 -4.27 -5.72
C THR A 91 -1.18 -5.22 -5.82
N MET A 92 -1.41 -6.48 -6.15
CA MET A 92 -0.35 -7.48 -6.34
C MET A 92 0.51 -7.23 -7.58
N ILE A 93 -0.06 -6.69 -8.66
CA ILE A 93 0.67 -6.44 -9.90
C ILE A 93 1.90 -5.54 -9.68
N PRO A 94 1.78 -4.31 -9.11
CA PRO A 94 2.95 -3.48 -8.87
C PRO A 94 3.93 -4.09 -7.88
N PHE A 95 3.45 -4.84 -6.88
CA PHE A 95 4.30 -5.55 -5.93
C PHE A 95 5.23 -6.53 -6.66
N PHE A 96 4.67 -7.41 -7.48
CA PHE A 96 5.49 -8.39 -8.23
C PHE A 96 6.41 -7.70 -9.23
N VAL A 97 5.93 -6.68 -9.94
CA VAL A 97 6.79 -5.96 -10.88
C VAL A 97 7.99 -5.33 -10.18
N THR A 98 7.78 -4.69 -9.02
CA THR A 98 8.88 -4.05 -8.27
C THR A 98 9.87 -5.04 -7.66
N MET A 99 9.48 -6.31 -7.47
CA MET A 99 10.40 -7.36 -7.04
C MET A 99 11.39 -7.78 -8.14
N PHE A 100 10.97 -7.74 -9.41
CA PHE A 100 11.75 -8.28 -10.52
C PHE A 100 12.36 -7.21 -11.43
N ALA A 101 11.83 -6.00 -11.40
CA ALA A 101 12.26 -4.91 -12.25
C ALA A 101 12.12 -3.54 -11.57
N ASP A 102 13.01 -2.61 -11.93
CA ASP A 102 12.79 -1.20 -11.60
C ASP A 102 11.72 -0.63 -12.52
N VAL A 103 10.65 -0.11 -11.92
CA VAL A 103 9.51 0.49 -12.65
C VAL A 103 9.98 1.66 -13.54
N ASN A 104 11.02 2.39 -13.12
CA ASN A 104 11.56 3.51 -13.89
C ASN A 104 12.29 3.06 -15.17
N SER A 105 12.78 1.83 -15.21
CA SER A 105 13.45 1.25 -16.40
C SER A 105 12.47 0.70 -17.43
N LEU A 106 11.19 0.57 -17.08
CA LEU A 106 10.17 0.07 -17.98
C LEU A 106 9.86 1.06 -19.11
N SER A 107 9.37 0.53 -20.24
CA SER A 107 8.83 1.35 -21.32
C SER A 107 7.69 2.27 -20.83
N PRO A 108 7.42 3.40 -21.52
CA PRO A 108 6.51 4.43 -21.00
C PRO A 108 5.09 3.92 -20.67
N ILE A 109 4.55 3.03 -21.49
CA ILE A 109 3.16 2.56 -21.35
C ILE A 109 2.96 1.75 -20.06
N PRO A 110 3.67 0.62 -19.79
CA PRO A 110 3.50 -0.13 -18.55
C PRO A 110 3.88 0.69 -17.31
N ARG A 111 4.85 1.59 -17.42
CA ARG A 111 5.22 2.50 -16.34
C ARG A 111 4.08 3.40 -15.92
N ILE A 112 3.38 4.03 -16.86
CA ILE A 112 2.23 4.91 -16.59
C ILE A 112 1.10 4.09 -15.95
N ILE A 113 0.80 2.91 -16.48
CA ILE A 113 -0.25 2.04 -15.93
C ILE A 113 0.04 1.68 -14.47
N LEU A 114 1.28 1.35 -14.14
CA LEU A 114 1.69 1.05 -12.77
C LEU A 114 1.57 2.27 -11.86
N TYR A 115 2.00 3.45 -12.31
CA TYR A 115 1.93 4.68 -11.51
C TYR A 115 0.50 5.19 -11.26
N ILE A 116 -0.50 4.77 -12.05
CA ILE A 116 -1.92 5.02 -11.76
C ILE A 116 -2.36 4.30 -10.48
N ILE A 117 -1.76 3.16 -10.15
CA ILE A 117 -2.07 2.41 -8.93
C ILE A 117 -1.38 3.09 -7.73
N PRO A 118 -2.12 3.58 -6.72
CA PRO A 118 -1.53 4.38 -5.63
C PRO A 118 -0.48 3.63 -4.81
N PHE A 119 -0.59 2.31 -4.71
CA PHE A 119 0.34 1.46 -3.97
C PHE A 119 1.73 1.39 -4.62
N THR A 120 1.84 1.56 -5.93
CA THR A 120 3.11 1.56 -6.67
C THR A 120 4.08 2.60 -6.14
N HIS A 121 3.58 3.79 -5.79
CA HIS A 121 4.40 4.88 -5.28
C HIS A 121 5.14 4.50 -3.99
N THR A 122 4.52 3.70 -3.14
CA THR A 122 5.14 3.22 -1.90
C THR A 122 6.15 2.10 -2.18
N TYR A 123 5.83 1.17 -3.07
CA TYR A 123 6.77 0.10 -3.44
C TYR A 123 8.03 0.62 -4.12
N THR A 124 7.92 1.67 -4.93
CA THR A 124 9.07 2.29 -5.61
C THR A 124 9.76 3.37 -4.78
N ALA A 125 9.18 3.82 -3.67
CA ALA A 125 9.69 4.95 -2.88
C ALA A 125 11.12 4.74 -2.40
N MET A 126 11.42 3.57 -1.85
CA MET A 126 12.75 3.25 -1.32
C MET A 126 13.80 3.27 -2.44
N ASN A 127 13.53 2.65 -3.58
CA ASN A 127 14.41 2.68 -4.75
C ASN A 127 14.61 4.12 -5.25
N ASN A 128 13.53 4.88 -5.40
CA ASN A 128 13.60 6.27 -5.84
C ASN A 128 14.42 7.15 -4.91
N MET A 129 14.37 6.90 -3.59
CA MET A 129 15.19 7.61 -2.60
C MET A 129 16.67 7.25 -2.71
N LEU A 130 16.98 5.95 -2.83
CA LEU A 130 18.36 5.44 -2.94
C LEU A 130 19.03 5.91 -4.23
N PHE A 131 18.29 5.97 -5.34
CA PHE A 131 18.83 6.44 -6.63
C PHE A 131 18.68 7.95 -6.88
N GLY A 132 18.31 8.72 -5.84
CA GLY A 132 18.25 10.18 -5.92
C GLY A 132 17.04 10.75 -6.70
N HIS A 133 16.06 9.94 -7.06
CA HIS A 133 14.85 10.37 -7.76
C HIS A 133 13.80 10.98 -6.81
N MET A 134 14.20 11.94 -5.97
CA MET A 134 13.34 12.56 -4.96
C MET A 134 12.09 13.22 -5.54
N GLY A 135 12.17 13.73 -6.78
CA GLY A 135 11.00 14.29 -7.48
C GLY A 135 9.85 13.29 -7.66
N LEU A 136 10.18 12.01 -7.95
CA LEU A 136 9.17 10.95 -8.06
C LEU A 136 8.56 10.58 -6.69
N VAL A 137 9.34 10.67 -5.63
CA VAL A 137 8.86 10.42 -4.25
C VAL A 137 7.86 11.50 -3.84
N TRP A 138 8.18 12.78 -4.05
CA TRP A 138 7.28 13.89 -3.76
C TRP A 138 6.02 13.85 -4.63
N GLY A 139 6.17 13.57 -5.94
CA GLY A 139 5.05 13.38 -6.83
C GLY A 139 4.13 12.26 -6.38
N GLY A 140 4.71 11.13 -5.97
CA GLY A 140 3.96 9.99 -5.41
C GLY A 140 3.21 10.32 -4.14
N LEU A 141 3.84 11.07 -3.24
CA LEU A 141 3.21 11.50 -1.99
C LEU A 141 2.02 12.43 -2.23
N ILE A 142 2.15 13.41 -3.12
CA ILE A 142 1.06 14.31 -3.51
C ILE A 142 -0.07 13.51 -4.17
N TYR A 143 0.25 12.60 -5.07
CA TYR A 143 -0.73 11.74 -5.73
C TYR A 143 -1.52 10.89 -4.71
N GLN A 144 -0.83 10.25 -3.77
CA GLN A 144 -1.46 9.45 -2.72
C GLN A 144 -2.35 10.29 -1.81
N LEU A 145 -1.93 11.51 -1.47
CA LEU A 145 -2.74 12.44 -0.66
C LEU A 145 -4.04 12.82 -1.38
N VAL A 146 -3.96 13.17 -2.65
CA VAL A 146 -5.14 13.49 -3.48
C VAL A 146 -6.05 12.26 -3.60
N PHE A 147 -5.48 11.09 -3.88
CA PHE A 147 -6.22 9.84 -3.98
C PHE A 147 -6.92 9.48 -2.66
N PHE A 148 -6.24 9.63 -1.53
CA PHE A 148 -6.81 9.45 -0.20
C PHE A 148 -7.99 10.40 0.05
N ALA A 149 -7.84 11.69 -0.29
CA ALA A 149 -8.92 12.68 -0.13
C ALA A 149 -10.15 12.30 -0.97
N VAL A 150 -9.94 11.83 -2.20
CA VAL A 150 -11.04 11.33 -3.06
C VAL A 150 -11.72 10.11 -2.44
N CYS A 151 -10.94 9.13 -1.96
CA CYS A 151 -11.50 7.94 -1.30
C CYS A 151 -12.30 8.31 -0.04
N MET A 152 -11.80 9.23 0.78
CA MET A 152 -12.51 9.71 1.97
C MET A 152 -13.80 10.45 1.59
N TYR A 153 -13.77 11.29 0.57
CA TYR A 153 -14.97 11.96 0.07
C TYR A 153 -16.03 10.95 -0.38
N LEU A 154 -15.63 9.95 -1.16
CA LEU A 154 -16.53 8.89 -1.61
C LEU A 154 -17.07 8.06 -0.44
N ALA A 155 -16.23 7.71 0.53
CA ALA A 155 -16.65 6.99 1.72
C ALA A 155 -17.71 7.79 2.48
N VAL A 156 -17.45 9.06 2.79
CA VAL A 156 -18.41 9.94 3.49
C VAL A 156 -19.71 10.05 2.69
N LYS A 157 -19.63 10.24 1.37
CA LYS A 157 -20.81 10.36 0.52
C LYS A 157 -21.65 9.08 0.53
N ILE A 158 -21.04 7.90 0.49
CA ILE A 158 -21.75 6.61 0.58
C ILE A 158 -22.45 6.46 1.91
N PHE A 159 -21.80 6.84 3.02
CA PHE A 159 -22.39 6.73 4.36
C PHE A 159 -23.43 7.82 4.68
N THR A 160 -23.35 9.00 4.07
CA THR A 160 -24.32 10.09 4.32
C THR A 160 -25.49 10.10 3.37
N THR A 161 -25.39 9.43 2.23
CA THR A 161 -26.50 9.32 1.28
C THR A 161 -27.21 7.98 1.54
N ASP A 162 -28.55 7.95 1.47
CA ASP A 162 -29.38 6.74 1.59
C ASP A 162 -29.11 5.65 0.52
N LEU A 163 -27.95 5.73 -0.15
CA LEU A 163 -27.46 4.73 -1.09
C LEU A 163 -27.30 3.36 -0.45
N LEU A 164 -27.06 3.30 0.86
CA LEU A 164 -27.03 2.04 1.63
C LEU A 164 -28.39 1.32 1.60
N PHE A 165 -29.49 2.07 1.54
CA PHE A 165 -30.84 1.52 1.47
C PHE A 165 -31.30 1.20 0.03
N THR A 166 -30.74 1.86 -0.98
CA THR A 166 -31.09 1.64 -2.38
C THR A 166 -30.23 0.58 -3.08
N MET A 167 -29.03 0.32 -2.58
CA MET A 167 -28.16 -0.76 -3.09
C MET A 167 -28.47 -2.14 -2.51
N SER A 168 -29.31 -2.27 -1.48
CA SER A 168 -29.91 -3.53 -1.13
C SER A 168 -30.85 -3.94 -2.27
N LEU A 169 -30.34 -4.73 -3.20
CA LEU A 169 -31.12 -5.30 -4.30
C LEU A 169 -32.38 -5.97 -3.70
N PRO A 170 -33.57 -5.71 -4.24
CA PRO A 170 -34.77 -6.37 -3.75
C PRO A 170 -34.60 -7.86 -3.97
N VAL A 171 -34.47 -8.60 -2.88
CA VAL A 171 -34.61 -10.03 -2.88
C VAL A 171 -36.03 -10.29 -3.46
N LYS A 172 -36.05 -10.71 -4.70
CA LYS A 172 -37.29 -11.09 -5.39
C LYS A 172 -37.83 -12.31 -4.62
N SER A 173 -38.68 -12.02 -3.64
CA SER A 173 -39.45 -13.03 -2.90
C SER A 173 -40.39 -13.70 -3.89
N ALA A 174 -39.89 -14.75 -4.54
CA ALA A 174 -40.70 -15.68 -5.31
C ALA A 174 -41.36 -16.68 -4.36
N ALA A 175 -42.12 -16.17 -3.40
CA ALA A 175 -43.07 -17.02 -2.70
C ALA A 175 -44.31 -17.23 -3.60
N LYS A 176 -44.19 -18.16 -4.53
CA LYS A 176 -45.32 -18.71 -5.25
C LYS A 176 -46.02 -19.68 -4.30
N ALA A 177 -47.13 -19.23 -3.68
CA ALA A 177 -47.98 -20.08 -2.88
C ALA A 177 -48.53 -21.26 -3.74
N PRO A 178 -48.56 -22.50 -3.22
CA PRO A 178 -49.17 -23.61 -3.91
C PRO A 178 -50.72 -23.47 -3.86
N LYS A 179 -51.34 -23.43 -5.02
CA LYS A 179 -52.80 -23.58 -5.14
C LYS A 179 -53.18 -24.98 -4.66
N LYS A 180 -53.92 -25.06 -3.53
CA LYS A 180 -54.68 -26.26 -3.16
C LYS A 180 -55.81 -26.44 -4.15
N LYS A 181 -55.87 -27.62 -4.76
CA LYS A 181 -57.07 -28.26 -5.25
C LYS A 181 -57.54 -29.28 -4.23
#